data_ed06d8b217fe108181dc1f7fb6d678c6
#
_entry.id   ed06d8b217fe108181dc1f7fb6d678c6
#
_cell.length_a   1.000
_cell.length_b   1.000
_cell.length_c   1.000
_cell.angle_alpha   90.00
_cell.angle_beta   90.00
_cell.angle_gamma   90.00
#
_symmetry.space_group_name_H-M   'P 1'
#
loop_
_entity.id
_entity.type
_entity.pdbx_description
1 polymer ?
#
loop_
_entity_poly.entity_id
_entity_poly.type
_entity_poly.pdbx_seq_one_letter_code
_entity_poly.pdbx_strand_id
1 'polypeptide(L)'
;MNSSDIDLFKTLYEEKNITHTAKRLFISQPALSHRLRNLEKEFDCTLVLRQPRGITFTPEGERLYAYCLQQEKDYQAIRAELSSFQSRPAGSISIACSNVFSKYHMPKLLSQFKAVYPQVEIHLRSGFSQHLYRDFREGKFQLCIVRGDRNWEEEKRFLWQGPSCALSKGPLDLTKLPSFPYIHYTTDPAMQDLLDDWWYAHFSQPPMTTIETDAMDTSLKMVQQGLGFTFLTQSCGQDTPGLQAQILTDSKGNPLIRETWLYYRKDYTKLSGLKAFIDFITQAYPLAEDK
;
A
#
# COMPACT_ATOMS: atom_id res chain seq x y z
N MET A 1 -37.44 11.97 0.79
CA MET A 1 -37.38 11.75 2.27
C MET A 1 -35.93 11.88 2.74
N ASN A 2 -35.66 12.61 3.80
CA ASN A 2 -34.32 12.82 4.37
C ASN A 2 -34.24 12.27 5.81
N SER A 3 -33.05 12.31 6.44
CA SER A 3 -32.84 11.80 7.81
C SER A 3 -33.80 12.40 8.84
N SER A 4 -34.07 13.70 8.75
CA SER A 4 -35.00 14.40 9.64
C SER A 4 -36.47 13.98 9.44
N ASP A 5 -36.83 13.48 8.25
CA ASP A 5 -38.15 12.90 7.98
C ASP A 5 -38.28 11.50 8.53
N ILE A 6 -37.18 10.73 8.52
CA ILE A 6 -37.12 9.41 9.19
C ILE A 6 -37.38 9.57 10.69
N ASP A 7 -36.68 10.49 11.34
CA ASP A 7 -36.84 10.76 12.78
C ASP A 7 -38.26 11.24 13.12
N LEU A 8 -38.81 12.12 12.27
CA LEU A 8 -40.19 12.60 12.40
C LEU A 8 -41.19 11.46 12.34
N PHE A 9 -41.08 10.61 11.30
CA PHE A 9 -42.05 9.56 11.09
C PHE A 9 -41.97 8.47 12.15
N LYS A 10 -40.77 8.13 12.62
CA LYS A 10 -40.58 7.22 13.75
C LYS A 10 -41.18 7.75 15.06
N THR A 11 -40.87 9.03 15.39
CA THR A 11 -41.40 9.66 16.59
C THR A 11 -42.93 9.77 16.51
N LEU A 12 -43.49 10.04 15.31
CA LEU A 12 -44.93 10.09 15.09
C LEU A 12 -45.58 8.72 15.31
N TYR A 13 -44.90 7.63 14.91
CA TYR A 13 -45.39 6.28 15.10
C TYR A 13 -45.45 5.88 16.61
N GLU A 14 -44.45 6.29 17.36
CA GLU A 14 -44.37 6.06 18.81
C GLU A 14 -45.45 6.84 19.58
N GLU A 15 -45.59 8.13 19.27
CA GLU A 15 -46.48 9.05 20.00
C GLU A 15 -47.96 8.93 19.58
N LYS A 16 -48.22 8.48 18.36
CA LYS A 16 -49.57 8.42 17.76
C LYS A 16 -50.39 9.70 17.91
N ASN A 17 -49.70 10.83 18.10
CA ASN A 17 -50.27 12.12 18.34
C ASN A 17 -49.38 13.27 17.76
N ILE A 18 -49.95 14.02 16.84
CA ILE A 18 -49.21 15.10 16.13
C ILE A 18 -48.67 16.17 17.07
N THR A 19 -49.43 16.56 18.09
CA THR A 19 -49.04 17.61 19.03
C THR A 19 -47.92 17.13 19.97
N HIS A 20 -47.98 15.90 20.45
CA HIS A 20 -46.92 15.32 21.27
C HIS A 20 -45.64 15.09 20.46
N THR A 21 -45.76 14.57 19.26
CA THR A 21 -44.62 14.43 18.34
C THR A 21 -43.93 15.77 18.05
N ALA A 22 -44.73 16.84 17.79
CA ALA A 22 -44.17 18.16 17.52
C ALA A 22 -43.39 18.71 18.72
N LYS A 23 -43.91 18.54 19.94
CA LYS A 23 -43.23 18.91 21.19
C LYS A 23 -41.92 18.11 21.37
N ARG A 24 -41.96 16.78 21.17
CA ARG A 24 -40.78 15.91 21.32
C ARG A 24 -39.67 16.24 20.32
N LEU A 25 -40.04 16.68 19.11
CA LEU A 25 -39.11 17.07 18.06
C LEU A 25 -38.72 18.57 18.11
N PHE A 26 -39.21 19.33 19.09
CA PHE A 26 -38.97 20.76 19.23
C PHE A 26 -39.36 21.59 18.00
N ILE A 27 -40.46 21.22 17.32
CA ILE A 27 -41.01 21.96 16.17
C ILE A 27 -42.47 22.34 16.42
N SER A 28 -43.00 23.27 15.61
CA SER A 28 -44.41 23.60 15.71
C SER A 28 -45.31 22.52 15.10
N GLN A 29 -46.49 22.35 15.63
CA GLN A 29 -47.47 21.38 15.09
C GLN A 29 -47.86 21.67 13.63
N PRO A 30 -48.02 22.92 13.17
CA PRO A 30 -48.20 23.23 11.75
C PRO A 30 -47.02 22.77 10.89
N ALA A 31 -45.76 22.94 11.35
CA ALA A 31 -44.57 22.50 10.64
C ALA A 31 -44.52 20.97 10.48
N LEU A 32 -44.84 20.23 11.55
CA LEU A 32 -44.93 18.78 11.50
C LEU A 32 -46.01 18.32 10.51
N SER A 33 -47.23 18.95 10.60
CA SER A 33 -48.32 18.63 9.69
C SER A 33 -47.99 18.94 8.21
N HIS A 34 -47.21 19.98 7.97
CA HIS A 34 -46.75 20.32 6.63
C HIS A 34 -45.74 19.27 6.11
N ARG A 35 -44.78 18.88 6.95
CA ARG A 35 -43.79 17.84 6.56
C ARG A 35 -44.48 16.48 6.31
N LEU A 36 -45.43 16.10 7.14
CA LEU A 36 -46.20 14.87 6.94
C LEU A 36 -46.96 14.90 5.57
N ARG A 37 -47.62 16.00 5.24
CA ARG A 37 -48.28 16.15 3.92
C ARG A 37 -47.29 16.09 2.77
N ASN A 38 -46.08 16.61 2.96
CA ASN A 38 -45.05 16.50 1.90
C ASN A 38 -44.60 15.05 1.70
N LEU A 39 -44.50 14.25 2.76
CA LEU A 39 -44.20 12.82 2.67
C LEU A 39 -45.36 12.08 1.96
N GLU A 40 -46.62 12.34 2.34
CA GLU A 40 -47.78 11.76 1.68
C GLU A 40 -47.83 12.11 0.19
N LYS A 41 -47.45 13.33 -0.17
CA LYS A 41 -47.33 13.77 -1.56
C LYS A 41 -46.15 13.12 -2.30
N GLU A 42 -45.02 12.95 -1.64
CA GLU A 42 -43.82 12.33 -2.22
C GLU A 42 -44.07 10.85 -2.57
N PHE A 43 -44.83 10.15 -1.71
CA PHE A 43 -45.15 8.74 -1.91
C PHE A 43 -46.51 8.51 -2.59
N ASP A 44 -47.23 9.58 -2.91
CA ASP A 44 -48.57 9.57 -3.53
C ASP A 44 -49.56 8.64 -2.80
N CYS A 45 -49.51 8.66 -1.45
CA CYS A 45 -50.40 7.86 -0.62
C CYS A 45 -50.70 8.56 0.71
N THR A 46 -51.78 8.14 1.36
CA THR A 46 -52.12 8.55 2.73
C THR A 46 -51.37 7.68 3.72
N LEU A 47 -50.54 8.26 4.59
CA LEU A 47 -49.75 7.52 5.56
C LEU A 47 -50.44 7.43 6.92
N VAL A 48 -51.23 8.45 7.29
CA VAL A 48 -51.93 8.50 8.56
C VAL A 48 -53.38 8.99 8.41
N LEU A 49 -54.25 8.42 9.20
CA LEU A 49 -55.66 8.87 9.36
C LEU A 49 -55.81 9.64 10.67
N ARG A 50 -56.38 10.85 10.61
CA ARG A 50 -56.62 11.67 11.80
C ARG A 50 -57.90 11.21 12.50
N GLN A 51 -57.83 11.09 13.79
CA GLN A 51 -58.92 10.72 14.65
C GLN A 51 -59.12 11.72 15.83
N PRO A 52 -60.27 11.78 16.48
CA PRO A 52 -60.51 12.68 17.61
C PRO A 52 -59.50 12.55 18.75
N ARG A 53 -58.88 11.39 18.89
CA ARG A 53 -57.92 11.08 19.97
C ARG A 53 -56.50 10.86 19.49
N GLY A 54 -56.12 11.31 18.30
CA GLY A 54 -54.78 11.15 17.76
C GLY A 54 -54.73 10.78 16.30
N ILE A 55 -53.87 9.84 15.91
CA ILE A 55 -53.73 9.32 14.54
C ILE A 55 -53.64 7.80 14.52
N THR A 56 -54.05 7.21 13.41
CA THR A 56 -53.85 5.79 13.10
C THR A 56 -53.07 5.70 11.79
N PHE A 57 -52.13 4.78 11.71
CA PHE A 57 -51.35 4.53 10.51
C PHE A 57 -52.15 3.69 9.51
N THR A 58 -51.96 3.99 8.21
CA THR A 58 -52.46 3.17 7.13
C THR A 58 -51.51 1.99 6.90
N PRO A 59 -51.88 0.96 6.11
CA PRO A 59 -50.93 -0.10 5.73
C PRO A 59 -49.68 0.47 5.05
N GLU A 60 -49.79 1.55 4.26
CA GLU A 60 -48.70 2.28 3.63
C GLU A 60 -47.82 2.95 4.69
N GLY A 61 -48.43 3.57 5.69
CA GLY A 61 -47.74 4.16 6.85
C GLY A 61 -46.97 3.13 7.67
N GLU A 62 -47.56 1.97 7.93
CA GLU A 62 -46.88 0.83 8.61
C GLU A 62 -45.66 0.37 7.79
N ARG A 63 -45.82 0.29 6.47
CA ARG A 63 -44.71 -0.09 5.58
C ARG A 63 -43.60 0.93 5.56
N LEU A 64 -43.95 2.22 5.53
CA LEU A 64 -42.96 3.30 5.59
C LEU A 64 -42.22 3.32 6.95
N TYR A 65 -42.92 3.04 8.06
CA TYR A 65 -42.29 2.90 9.38
C TYR A 65 -41.26 1.76 9.40
N ALA A 66 -41.60 0.60 8.85
CA ALA A 66 -40.68 -0.53 8.74
C ALA A 66 -39.43 -0.16 7.92
N TYR A 67 -39.60 0.62 6.83
CA TYR A 67 -38.49 1.16 6.05
C TYR A 67 -37.63 2.12 6.87
N CYS A 68 -38.22 3.03 7.65
CA CYS A 68 -37.48 3.95 8.50
C CYS A 68 -36.62 3.22 9.55
N LEU A 69 -37.13 2.15 10.13
CA LEU A 69 -36.38 1.31 11.07
C LEU A 69 -35.20 0.59 10.39
N GLN A 70 -35.39 0.13 9.16
CA GLN A 70 -34.32 -0.52 8.41
C GLN A 70 -33.22 0.48 8.05
N GLN A 71 -33.58 1.66 7.58
CA GLN A 71 -32.61 2.72 7.25
C GLN A 71 -31.76 3.13 8.45
N GLU A 72 -32.36 3.19 9.66
CA GLU A 72 -31.59 3.47 10.87
C GLU A 72 -30.61 2.35 11.20
N LYS A 73 -31.02 1.08 11.10
CA LYS A 73 -30.13 -0.07 11.30
C LYS A 73 -28.97 -0.05 10.32
N ASP A 74 -29.25 0.22 9.04
CA ASP A 74 -28.22 0.27 8.01
C ASP A 74 -27.23 1.42 8.27
N TYR A 75 -27.73 2.59 8.68
CA TYR A 75 -26.89 3.73 9.08
C TYR A 75 -26.00 3.42 10.28
N GLN A 76 -26.55 2.78 11.32
CA GLN A 76 -25.75 2.37 12.50
C GLN A 76 -24.72 1.29 12.13
N ALA A 77 -25.06 0.36 11.26
CA ALA A 77 -24.14 -0.67 10.79
C ALA A 77 -22.96 -0.07 10.05
N ILE A 78 -23.20 0.80 9.06
CA ILE A 78 -22.12 1.47 8.33
C ILE A 78 -21.27 2.38 9.25
N ARG A 79 -21.91 3.06 10.20
CA ARG A 79 -21.19 3.88 11.18
C ARG A 79 -20.27 3.05 12.07
N ALA A 80 -20.73 1.88 12.52
CA ALA A 80 -19.92 0.94 13.31
C ALA A 80 -18.76 0.38 12.46
N GLU A 81 -19.02 0.03 11.20
CA GLU A 81 -18.01 -0.43 10.26
C GLU A 81 -16.92 0.64 10.04
N LEU A 82 -17.31 1.87 9.73
CA LEU A 82 -16.37 2.98 9.56
C LEU A 82 -15.56 3.27 10.82
N SER A 83 -16.17 3.13 12.01
CA SER A 83 -15.45 3.27 13.28
C SER A 83 -14.46 2.14 13.51
N SER A 84 -14.74 0.92 13.04
CA SER A 84 -13.84 -0.23 13.18
C SER A 84 -12.55 -0.06 12.36
N PHE A 85 -12.59 0.67 11.22
CA PHE A 85 -11.40 1.00 10.46
C PHE A 85 -10.42 1.92 11.20
N GLN A 86 -10.89 2.70 12.19
CA GLN A 86 -10.03 3.54 13.04
C GLN A 86 -9.34 2.73 14.14
N SER A 87 -9.97 1.66 14.63
CA SER A 87 -9.47 0.81 15.73
C SER A 87 -8.63 -0.38 15.25
N ARG A 88 -8.81 -0.83 14.00
CA ARG A 88 -8.05 -1.94 13.40
C ARG A 88 -7.62 -1.53 11.99
N PRO A 89 -6.31 -1.40 11.72
CA PRO A 89 -5.82 -1.08 10.39
C PRO A 89 -6.39 -2.02 9.33
N ALA A 90 -7.04 -1.43 8.33
CA ALA A 90 -7.70 -2.14 7.25
C ALA A 90 -7.60 -1.33 5.94
N GLY A 91 -8.11 -1.89 4.85
CA GLY A 91 -8.10 -1.28 3.52
C GLY A 91 -7.03 -1.83 2.61
N SER A 92 -6.88 -1.25 1.43
CA SER A 92 -5.96 -1.70 0.39
C SER A 92 -4.77 -0.77 0.28
N ILE A 93 -3.57 -1.34 0.15
CA ILE A 93 -2.30 -0.62 -0.03
C ILE A 93 -1.68 -1.02 -1.36
N SER A 94 -1.33 -0.03 -2.19
CA SER A 94 -0.60 -0.23 -3.44
C SER A 94 0.86 0.16 -3.28
N ILE A 95 1.77 -0.80 -3.52
CA ILE A 95 3.21 -0.68 -3.29
C ILE A 95 3.97 -0.93 -4.59
N ALA A 96 4.76 0.05 -5.03
CA ALA A 96 5.80 -0.13 -6.04
C ALA A 96 7.11 -0.51 -5.35
N CYS A 97 7.75 -1.60 -5.75
CA CYS A 97 8.94 -2.12 -5.07
C CYS A 97 10.01 -2.59 -6.06
N SER A 98 11.26 -2.18 -5.87
CA SER A 98 12.37 -2.65 -6.70
C SER A 98 12.50 -4.18 -6.66
N ASN A 99 12.91 -4.80 -7.78
CA ASN A 99 13.00 -6.26 -7.91
C ASN A 99 13.79 -6.92 -6.77
N VAL A 100 14.94 -6.36 -6.41
CA VAL A 100 15.80 -6.90 -5.34
C VAL A 100 15.09 -6.87 -3.99
N PHE A 101 14.53 -5.71 -3.60
CA PHE A 101 13.85 -5.59 -2.30
C PHE A 101 12.57 -6.43 -2.27
N SER A 102 11.83 -6.46 -3.38
CA SER A 102 10.62 -7.27 -3.52
C SER A 102 10.90 -8.76 -3.34
N LYS A 103 12.02 -9.26 -3.87
CA LYS A 103 12.36 -10.67 -3.80
C LYS A 103 12.95 -11.10 -2.46
N TYR A 104 13.89 -10.33 -1.92
CA TYR A 104 14.70 -10.77 -0.78
C TYR A 104 14.22 -10.23 0.56
N HIS A 105 13.46 -9.15 0.58
CA HIS A 105 13.02 -8.49 1.82
C HIS A 105 11.49 -8.55 2.03
N MET A 106 10.70 -8.30 0.98
CA MET A 106 9.24 -8.21 1.09
C MET A 106 8.56 -9.51 1.56
N PRO A 107 8.97 -10.73 1.18
CA PRO A 107 8.25 -11.94 1.60
C PRO A 107 8.21 -12.10 3.12
N LYS A 108 9.35 -11.94 3.79
CA LYS A 108 9.44 -12.00 5.25
C LYS A 108 8.67 -10.85 5.91
N LEU A 109 8.85 -9.63 5.41
CA LEU A 109 8.17 -8.43 5.92
C LEU A 109 6.65 -8.57 5.82
N LEU A 110 6.13 -8.98 4.67
CA LEU A 110 4.70 -9.15 4.44
C LEU A 110 4.11 -10.29 5.25
N SER A 111 4.82 -11.41 5.40
CA SER A 111 4.38 -12.52 6.26
C SER A 111 4.18 -12.05 7.70
N GLN A 112 5.13 -11.30 8.25
CA GLN A 112 5.05 -10.76 9.60
C GLN A 112 3.96 -9.68 9.72
N PHE A 113 3.87 -8.79 8.75
CA PHE A 113 2.86 -7.73 8.70
C PHE A 113 1.44 -8.30 8.66
N LYS A 114 1.18 -9.28 7.78
CA LYS A 114 -0.14 -9.92 7.64
C LYS A 114 -0.55 -10.73 8.86
N ALA A 115 0.38 -11.24 9.65
CA ALA A 115 0.08 -11.89 10.92
C ALA A 115 -0.50 -10.90 11.95
N VAL A 116 -0.05 -9.63 11.93
CA VAL A 116 -0.52 -8.57 12.83
C VAL A 116 -1.76 -7.85 12.27
N TYR A 117 -1.77 -7.61 10.95
CA TYR A 117 -2.80 -6.83 10.25
C TYR A 117 -3.46 -7.63 9.11
N PRO A 118 -4.23 -8.69 9.41
CA PRO A 118 -4.80 -9.59 8.40
C PRO A 118 -5.81 -8.91 7.47
N GLN A 119 -6.45 -7.82 7.92
CA GLN A 119 -7.47 -7.09 7.15
C GLN A 119 -6.90 -6.08 6.15
N VAL A 120 -5.58 -5.84 6.14
CA VAL A 120 -4.95 -4.96 5.16
C VAL A 120 -4.64 -5.75 3.89
N GLU A 121 -5.24 -5.37 2.78
CA GLU A 121 -4.96 -5.93 1.46
C GLU A 121 -3.72 -5.26 0.85
N ILE A 122 -2.87 -6.03 0.16
CA ILE A 122 -1.62 -5.52 -0.40
C ILE A 122 -1.54 -5.83 -1.89
N HIS A 123 -1.41 -4.79 -2.69
CA HIS A 123 -1.11 -4.86 -4.11
C HIS A 123 0.34 -4.46 -4.34
N LEU A 124 1.20 -5.46 -4.59
CA LEU A 124 2.63 -5.27 -4.81
C LEU A 124 2.96 -5.37 -6.30
N ARG A 125 3.60 -4.35 -6.84
CA ARG A 125 4.21 -4.38 -8.16
C ARG A 125 5.71 -4.22 -8.06
N SER A 126 6.46 -5.16 -8.64
CA SER A 126 7.92 -5.09 -8.73
C SER A 126 8.39 -4.65 -10.11
N GLY A 127 9.60 -4.08 -10.17
CA GLY A 127 10.18 -3.60 -11.42
C GLY A 127 11.47 -2.81 -11.21
N PHE A 128 11.91 -2.10 -12.27
CA PHE A 128 13.06 -1.20 -12.21
C PHE A 128 12.71 0.09 -11.48
N SER A 129 13.61 0.54 -10.64
CA SER A 129 13.42 1.69 -9.74
C SER A 129 12.99 2.96 -10.48
N GLN A 130 13.55 3.22 -11.67
CA GLN A 130 13.23 4.41 -12.47
C GLN A 130 11.77 4.42 -12.92
N HIS A 131 11.25 3.32 -13.44
CA HIS A 131 9.87 3.21 -13.92
C HIS A 131 8.88 3.25 -12.74
N LEU A 132 9.18 2.53 -11.67
CA LEU A 132 8.34 2.49 -10.47
C LEU A 132 8.23 3.86 -9.80
N TYR A 133 9.35 4.60 -9.71
CA TYR A 133 9.35 5.94 -9.13
C TYR A 133 8.56 6.94 -9.99
N ARG A 134 8.64 6.85 -11.32
CA ARG A 134 7.80 7.63 -12.22
C ARG A 134 6.31 7.33 -12.00
N ASP A 135 5.93 6.05 -12.01
CA ASP A 135 4.54 5.63 -11.79
C ASP A 135 4.02 6.05 -10.40
N PHE A 136 4.88 6.06 -9.37
CA PHE A 136 4.56 6.59 -8.05
C PHE A 136 4.32 8.11 -8.08
N ARG A 137 5.15 8.88 -8.76
CA ARG A 137 4.94 10.33 -8.93
C ARG A 137 3.62 10.65 -9.62
N GLU A 138 3.22 9.83 -10.58
CA GLU A 138 1.93 9.91 -11.29
C GLU A 138 0.73 9.46 -10.42
N GLY A 139 0.96 9.04 -9.17
CA GLY A 139 -0.09 8.65 -8.23
C GLY A 139 -0.65 7.24 -8.43
N LYS A 140 -0.01 6.38 -9.22
CA LYS A 140 -0.44 4.98 -9.46
C LYS A 140 -0.21 4.08 -8.25
N PHE A 141 0.67 4.49 -7.32
CA PHE A 141 1.01 3.78 -6.10
C PHE A 141 1.01 4.71 -4.89
N GLN A 142 0.67 4.17 -3.74
CA GLN A 142 0.67 4.91 -2.47
C GLN A 142 2.05 4.91 -1.81
N LEU A 143 2.80 3.82 -1.99
CA LEU A 143 4.17 3.65 -1.48
C LEU A 143 5.12 3.28 -2.62
N CYS A 144 6.37 3.75 -2.51
CA CYS A 144 7.42 3.40 -3.46
C CYS A 144 8.70 3.02 -2.70
N ILE A 145 9.20 1.80 -2.91
CA ILE A 145 10.44 1.28 -2.29
C ILE A 145 11.42 1.00 -3.41
N VAL A 146 12.37 1.91 -3.62
CA VAL A 146 13.29 1.85 -4.76
C VAL A 146 14.73 2.10 -4.37
N ARG A 147 15.63 1.71 -5.27
CA ARG A 147 17.08 1.87 -5.12
C ARG A 147 17.55 3.26 -5.58
N GLY A 148 18.47 3.83 -4.78
CA GLY A 148 19.02 5.17 -4.97
C GLY A 148 18.11 6.26 -4.38
N ASP A 149 18.74 7.28 -3.79
CA ASP A 149 18.02 8.46 -3.31
C ASP A 149 17.47 9.25 -4.52
N ARG A 150 16.23 9.70 -4.38
CA ARG A 150 15.50 10.46 -5.39
C ARG A 150 15.08 11.81 -4.81
N ASN A 151 15.02 12.82 -5.67
CA ASN A 151 14.48 14.10 -5.27
C ASN A 151 12.96 13.99 -5.08
N TRP A 152 12.52 14.01 -3.81
CA TRP A 152 11.11 13.92 -3.39
C TRP A 152 10.86 14.97 -2.31
N GLU A 153 9.81 15.77 -2.50
CA GLU A 153 9.52 16.94 -1.65
C GLU A 153 8.70 16.62 -0.38
N GLU A 154 8.10 15.43 -0.34
CA GLU A 154 7.30 14.99 0.81
C GLU A 154 8.09 14.01 1.68
N GLU A 155 7.47 12.91 2.12
CA GLU A 155 8.06 11.99 3.08
C GLU A 155 8.95 10.95 2.37
N LYS A 156 10.21 10.88 2.77
CA LYS A 156 11.12 9.80 2.38
C LYS A 156 11.86 9.26 3.58
N ARG A 157 12.16 7.95 3.54
CA ARG A 157 12.90 7.28 4.60
C ARG A 157 13.91 6.30 4.03
N PHE A 158 15.13 6.37 4.52
CA PHE A 158 16.13 5.33 4.30
C PHE A 158 15.66 4.03 4.96
N LEU A 159 15.76 2.91 4.24
CA LEU A 159 15.41 1.59 4.76
C LEU A 159 16.63 0.69 4.92
N TRP A 160 17.42 0.57 3.87
CA TRP A 160 18.48 -0.42 3.82
C TRP A 160 19.53 -0.05 2.78
N GLN A 161 20.73 -0.56 2.99
CA GLN A 161 21.81 -0.47 2.00
C GLN A 161 22.55 -1.81 1.91
N GLY A 162 23.19 -2.06 0.77
CA GLY A 162 24.01 -3.23 0.58
C GLY A 162 25.05 -3.03 -0.50
N PRO A 163 26.22 -3.67 -0.34
CA PRO A 163 27.29 -3.56 -1.31
C PRO A 163 26.95 -4.32 -2.60
N SER A 164 27.41 -3.79 -3.72
CA SER A 164 27.47 -4.49 -4.99
C SER A 164 28.62 -5.49 -4.98
N CYS A 165 28.43 -6.64 -5.60
CA CYS A 165 29.44 -7.69 -5.64
C CYS A 165 29.44 -8.44 -6.96
N ALA A 166 30.54 -9.08 -7.28
CA ALA A 166 30.64 -10.13 -8.29
C ALA A 166 30.31 -11.47 -7.61
N LEU A 167 29.36 -12.21 -8.19
CA LEU A 167 28.93 -13.55 -7.74
C LEU A 167 29.45 -14.62 -8.68
N SER A 168 30.04 -15.68 -8.12
CA SER A 168 30.55 -16.83 -8.84
C SER A 168 30.38 -18.12 -8.04
N LYS A 169 30.45 -19.28 -8.69
CA LYS A 169 30.37 -20.60 -8.05
C LYS A 169 31.64 -20.94 -7.24
N GLY A 170 32.79 -20.36 -7.60
CA GLY A 170 34.07 -20.62 -6.97
C GLY A 170 34.82 -19.32 -6.73
N PRO A 171 36.08 -19.41 -6.23
CA PRO A 171 36.93 -18.24 -6.01
C PRO A 171 37.06 -17.42 -7.30
N LEU A 172 36.86 -16.11 -7.18
CA LEU A 172 36.95 -15.16 -8.30
C LEU A 172 37.96 -14.09 -7.95
N ASP A 173 39.00 -13.99 -8.75
CA ASP A 173 40.01 -12.91 -8.62
C ASP A 173 39.49 -11.68 -9.38
N LEU A 174 39.10 -10.64 -8.64
CA LEU A 174 38.58 -9.41 -9.22
C LEU A 174 39.57 -8.74 -10.17
N THR A 175 40.89 -8.94 -10.01
CA THR A 175 41.90 -8.35 -10.90
C THR A 175 41.96 -9.00 -12.29
N LYS A 176 41.36 -10.19 -12.43
CA LYS A 176 41.37 -11.01 -13.66
C LYS A 176 39.98 -11.13 -14.31
N LEU A 177 39.00 -10.36 -13.87
CA LEU A 177 37.62 -10.44 -14.39
C LEU A 177 37.53 -10.42 -15.92
N PRO A 178 38.33 -9.64 -16.68
CA PRO A 178 38.27 -9.69 -18.14
C PRO A 178 38.56 -11.05 -18.79
N SER A 179 39.20 -11.98 -18.06
CA SER A 179 39.48 -13.34 -18.52
C SER A 179 38.44 -14.39 -18.11
N PHE A 180 37.40 -13.97 -17.34
CA PHE A 180 36.33 -14.86 -16.89
C PHE A 180 35.05 -14.62 -17.70
N PRO A 181 34.27 -15.68 -17.99
CA PRO A 181 32.96 -15.54 -18.63
C PRO A 181 32.00 -14.67 -17.79
N TYR A 182 31.51 -13.61 -18.39
CA TYR A 182 30.53 -12.71 -17.77
C TYR A 182 29.11 -13.05 -18.25
N ILE A 183 28.19 -13.21 -17.31
CA ILE A 183 26.77 -13.40 -17.56
C ILE A 183 26.10 -12.06 -17.30
N HIS A 184 25.76 -11.35 -18.37
CA HIS A 184 25.03 -10.09 -18.31
C HIS A 184 23.54 -10.33 -18.14
N TYR A 185 22.87 -9.52 -17.35
CA TYR A 185 21.39 -9.50 -17.27
C TYR A 185 20.89 -8.05 -17.30
N THR A 186 19.68 -7.85 -17.85
CA THR A 186 19.05 -6.55 -17.89
C THR A 186 18.75 -6.05 -16.47
N THR A 187 19.39 -4.96 -16.07
CA THR A 187 19.27 -4.35 -14.73
C THR A 187 18.73 -2.92 -14.80
N ASP A 188 18.53 -2.31 -13.62
CA ASP A 188 18.18 -0.88 -13.52
C ASP A 188 19.29 -0.02 -14.15
N PRO A 189 18.96 0.96 -15.02
CA PRO A 189 19.98 1.79 -15.68
C PRO A 189 21.01 2.39 -14.73
N ALA A 190 20.59 2.90 -13.57
CA ALA A 190 21.54 3.44 -12.59
C ALA A 190 22.45 2.37 -11.94
N MET A 191 22.08 1.09 -12.02
CA MET A 191 22.98 0.00 -11.64
C MET A 191 23.94 -0.32 -12.77
N GLN A 192 23.46 -0.31 -14.01
CA GLN A 192 24.32 -0.51 -15.17
C GLN A 192 25.41 0.56 -15.24
N ASP A 193 25.03 1.83 -15.15
CA ASP A 193 25.97 2.95 -15.14
C ASP A 193 27.04 2.80 -14.04
N LEU A 194 26.62 2.43 -12.82
CA LEU A 194 27.53 2.20 -11.69
C LEU A 194 28.54 1.07 -11.99
N LEU A 195 28.07 -0.03 -12.60
CA LEU A 195 28.93 -1.17 -12.95
C LEU A 195 29.87 -0.85 -14.10
N ASP A 196 29.41 -0.13 -15.09
CA ASP A 196 30.23 0.30 -16.24
C ASP A 196 31.32 1.28 -15.77
N ASP A 197 30.97 2.27 -14.94
CA ASP A 197 31.93 3.20 -14.35
C ASP A 197 32.99 2.44 -13.53
N TRP A 198 32.57 1.48 -12.69
CA TRP A 198 33.48 0.66 -11.92
C TRP A 198 34.37 -0.18 -12.83
N TRP A 199 33.79 -0.83 -13.86
CA TRP A 199 34.53 -1.69 -14.79
C TRP A 199 35.64 -0.92 -15.50
N TYR A 200 35.30 0.21 -16.13
CA TYR A 200 36.26 0.99 -16.90
C TYR A 200 37.24 1.80 -16.05
N ALA A 201 36.97 1.96 -14.76
CA ALA A 201 37.98 2.46 -13.82
C ALA A 201 39.07 1.42 -13.49
N HIS A 202 38.80 0.11 -13.66
CA HIS A 202 39.71 -0.98 -13.34
C HIS A 202 40.30 -1.70 -14.56
N PHE A 203 39.59 -1.68 -15.69
CA PHE A 203 39.97 -2.43 -16.90
C PHE A 203 39.84 -1.58 -18.15
N SER A 204 40.82 -1.74 -19.08
CA SER A 204 40.80 -1.07 -20.37
C SER A 204 40.04 -1.82 -21.49
N GLN A 205 39.67 -3.09 -21.23
CA GLN A 205 38.93 -3.93 -22.17
C GLN A 205 37.54 -4.25 -21.66
N PRO A 206 36.54 -4.45 -22.54
CA PRO A 206 35.18 -4.77 -22.12
C PRO A 206 35.12 -6.14 -21.42
N PRO A 207 34.05 -6.43 -20.63
CA PRO A 207 33.81 -7.75 -20.06
C PRO A 207 33.62 -8.79 -21.17
N MET A 208 34.12 -10.01 -20.92
CA MET A 208 33.90 -11.15 -21.82
C MET A 208 32.48 -11.69 -21.65
N THR A 209 31.50 -10.99 -22.22
CA THR A 209 30.10 -11.38 -22.16
C THR A 209 29.87 -12.64 -22.98
N THR A 210 29.56 -13.75 -22.32
CA THR A 210 29.30 -15.05 -22.96
C THR A 210 27.82 -15.41 -22.99
N ILE A 211 27.03 -14.81 -22.09
CA ILE A 211 25.59 -15.04 -21.97
C ILE A 211 24.92 -13.71 -21.63
N GLU A 212 23.80 -13.44 -22.30
CA GLU A 212 22.91 -12.34 -21.99
C GLU A 212 21.53 -12.88 -21.61
N THR A 213 20.89 -12.29 -20.57
CA THR A 213 19.56 -12.66 -20.12
C THR A 213 18.80 -11.40 -19.68
N ASP A 214 17.48 -11.46 -19.67
CA ASP A 214 16.61 -10.38 -19.22
C ASP A 214 16.30 -10.43 -17.72
N ALA A 215 16.61 -11.57 -17.06
CA ALA A 215 16.22 -11.83 -15.68
C ALA A 215 17.41 -12.13 -14.76
N MET A 216 17.47 -11.40 -13.65
CA MET A 216 18.45 -11.60 -12.57
C MET A 216 18.47 -13.07 -12.09
N ASP A 217 17.29 -13.69 -11.92
CA ASP A 217 17.17 -15.04 -11.39
C ASP A 217 17.74 -16.10 -12.35
N THR A 218 17.59 -15.85 -13.64
CA THR A 218 18.16 -16.70 -14.69
C THR A 218 19.69 -16.62 -14.63
N SER A 219 20.25 -15.40 -14.54
CA SER A 219 21.70 -15.23 -14.41
C SER A 219 22.26 -15.92 -13.15
N LEU A 220 21.58 -15.80 -12.00
CA LEU A 220 21.98 -16.48 -10.76
C LEU A 220 22.02 -18.01 -10.91
N LYS A 221 21.02 -18.61 -11.55
CA LYS A 221 20.99 -20.06 -11.79
C LYS A 221 22.13 -20.49 -12.72
N MET A 222 22.46 -19.69 -13.72
CA MET A 222 23.59 -19.95 -14.61
C MET A 222 24.92 -19.88 -13.87
N VAL A 223 25.10 -18.87 -13.00
CA VAL A 223 26.28 -18.80 -12.12
C VAL A 223 26.39 -20.00 -11.20
N GLN A 224 25.29 -20.49 -10.63
CA GLN A 224 25.26 -21.72 -9.82
C GLN A 224 25.75 -22.97 -10.61
N GLN A 225 25.49 -23.01 -11.91
CA GLN A 225 26.01 -24.07 -12.78
C GLN A 225 27.48 -23.89 -13.19
N GLY A 226 28.11 -22.74 -12.79
CA GLY A 226 29.52 -22.48 -13.08
C GLY A 226 29.77 -21.95 -14.48
N LEU A 227 28.76 -21.34 -15.13
CA LEU A 227 28.87 -20.81 -16.49
C LEU A 227 29.59 -19.44 -16.53
N GLY A 228 29.93 -18.86 -15.39
CA GLY A 228 30.61 -17.57 -15.28
C GLY A 228 30.30 -16.85 -13.99
N PHE A 229 30.50 -15.54 -14.00
CA PHE A 229 30.14 -14.63 -12.92
C PHE A 229 29.10 -13.60 -13.36
N THR A 230 28.43 -12.97 -12.40
CA THR A 230 27.50 -11.85 -12.63
C THR A 230 27.64 -10.81 -11.53
N PHE A 231 27.18 -9.57 -11.76
CA PHE A 231 27.18 -8.51 -10.76
C PHE A 231 25.79 -8.35 -10.13
N LEU A 232 25.74 -8.41 -8.79
CA LEU A 232 24.50 -8.24 -8.03
C LEU A 232 24.76 -7.53 -6.70
N THR A 233 23.72 -7.38 -5.90
CA THR A 233 23.87 -6.97 -4.49
C THR A 233 24.21 -8.19 -3.64
N GLN A 234 25.03 -8.05 -2.61
CA GLN A 234 25.49 -9.14 -1.74
C GLN A 234 24.33 -9.99 -1.17
N SER A 235 23.20 -9.37 -0.82
CA SER A 235 22.02 -10.10 -0.34
C SER A 235 21.51 -11.17 -1.30
N CYS A 236 21.66 -10.97 -2.61
CA CYS A 236 21.29 -11.96 -3.60
C CYS A 236 22.17 -13.21 -3.53
N GLY A 237 23.43 -13.07 -3.16
CA GLY A 237 24.37 -14.19 -3.00
C GLY A 237 24.17 -14.94 -1.69
N GLN A 238 23.84 -14.25 -0.61
CA GLN A 238 23.63 -14.85 0.71
C GLN A 238 22.44 -15.84 0.72
N ASP A 239 21.39 -15.53 -0.03
CA ASP A 239 20.22 -16.39 -0.16
C ASP A 239 20.37 -17.48 -1.24
N THR A 240 21.55 -17.56 -1.90
CA THR A 240 21.79 -18.50 -2.99
C THR A 240 22.92 -19.46 -2.61
N PRO A 241 22.61 -20.70 -2.17
CA PRO A 241 23.62 -21.66 -1.74
C PRO A 241 24.66 -21.96 -2.83
N GLY A 242 25.92 -22.08 -2.42
CA GLY A 242 27.02 -22.47 -3.30
C GLY A 242 27.62 -21.33 -4.13
N LEU A 243 27.21 -20.09 -3.93
CA LEU A 243 27.83 -18.92 -4.53
C LEU A 243 28.76 -18.19 -3.55
N GLN A 244 29.81 -17.62 -4.11
CA GLN A 244 30.75 -16.72 -3.41
C GLN A 244 30.54 -15.30 -3.90
N ALA A 245 30.52 -14.35 -2.97
CA ALA A 245 30.37 -12.92 -3.24
C ALA A 245 31.69 -12.20 -3.00
N GLN A 246 32.20 -11.53 -4.04
CA GLN A 246 33.35 -10.63 -3.94
C GLN A 246 32.83 -9.19 -4.02
N ILE A 247 32.96 -8.42 -2.92
CA ILE A 247 32.48 -7.04 -2.84
C ILE A 247 33.28 -6.16 -3.80
N LEU A 248 32.57 -5.36 -4.60
CA LEU A 248 33.18 -4.35 -5.44
C LEU A 248 33.56 -3.13 -4.61
N THR A 249 34.78 -2.62 -4.82
CA THR A 249 35.28 -1.43 -4.13
C THR A 249 35.69 -0.36 -5.13
N ASP A 250 35.58 0.90 -4.74
CA ASP A 250 36.14 2.02 -5.50
C ASP A 250 37.67 2.04 -5.46
N SER A 251 38.29 3.00 -6.15
CA SER A 251 39.75 3.17 -6.18
C SER A 251 40.38 3.49 -4.81
N LYS A 252 39.58 3.84 -3.80
CA LYS A 252 40.00 4.10 -2.41
C LYS A 252 39.75 2.90 -1.49
N GLY A 253 39.21 1.81 -2.01
CA GLY A 253 38.88 0.61 -1.24
C GLY A 253 37.52 0.64 -0.52
N ASN A 254 36.68 1.64 -0.75
CA ASN A 254 35.33 1.70 -0.17
C ASN A 254 34.38 0.83 -0.94
N PRO A 255 33.49 0.07 -0.26
CA PRO A 255 32.47 -0.73 -0.93
C PRO A 255 31.52 0.13 -1.81
N LEU A 256 31.15 -0.37 -2.98
CA LEU A 256 30.12 0.24 -3.80
C LEU A 256 28.74 -0.05 -3.22
N ILE A 257 28.24 0.87 -2.42
CA ILE A 257 26.97 0.74 -1.70
C ILE A 257 25.80 1.21 -2.55
N ARG A 258 24.68 0.48 -2.47
CA ARG A 258 23.40 0.92 -3.00
C ARG A 258 22.35 0.99 -1.91
N GLU A 259 21.79 2.16 -1.76
CA GLU A 259 20.74 2.46 -0.79
C GLU A 259 19.36 2.09 -1.31
N THR A 260 18.45 1.78 -0.41
CA THR A 260 17.03 1.57 -0.67
C THR A 260 16.23 2.53 0.18
N TRP A 261 15.31 3.23 -0.44
CA TRP A 261 14.51 4.27 0.16
C TRP A 261 13.02 3.98 0.01
N LEU A 262 12.25 4.32 1.04
CA LEU A 262 10.80 4.37 1.04
C LEU A 262 10.35 5.81 0.76
N TYR A 263 9.38 5.97 -0.16
CA TYR A 263 8.76 7.24 -0.52
C TYR A 263 7.25 7.13 -0.35
N TYR A 264 6.61 8.15 0.23
CA TYR A 264 5.16 8.23 0.36
C TYR A 264 4.70 9.68 0.47
N ARG A 265 3.39 9.90 0.27
CA ARG A 265 2.77 11.21 0.45
C ARG A 265 2.29 11.36 1.88
N LYS A 266 2.49 12.53 2.47
CA LYS A 266 2.12 12.83 3.86
C LYS A 266 0.62 12.57 4.11
N ASP A 267 -0.25 12.96 3.19
CA ASP A 267 -1.69 12.77 3.35
C ASP A 267 -2.12 11.30 3.43
N TYR A 268 -1.35 10.40 2.86
CA TYR A 268 -1.64 8.98 2.89
C TYR A 268 -1.45 8.34 4.28
N THR A 269 -0.70 9.00 5.18
CA THR A 269 -0.58 8.55 6.58
C THR A 269 -1.89 8.64 7.38
N LYS A 270 -2.92 9.30 6.82
CA LYS A 270 -4.28 9.33 7.40
C LYS A 270 -5.02 8.01 7.17
N LEU A 271 -4.58 7.18 6.23
CA LEU A 271 -5.15 5.86 5.95
C LEU A 271 -4.57 4.85 6.96
N SER A 272 -5.43 4.26 7.80
CA SER A 272 -5.00 3.42 8.92
C SER A 272 -4.12 2.22 8.50
N GLY A 273 -4.48 1.52 7.43
CA GLY A 273 -3.70 0.41 6.90
C GLY A 273 -2.33 0.84 6.38
N LEU A 274 -2.29 1.97 5.65
CA LEU A 274 -1.04 2.50 5.10
C LEU A 274 -0.10 2.98 6.21
N LYS A 275 -0.64 3.71 7.20
CA LYS A 275 0.13 4.14 8.37
C LYS A 275 0.72 2.95 9.11
N ALA A 276 -0.08 1.91 9.36
CA ALA A 276 0.39 0.68 10.01
C ALA A 276 1.53 0.02 9.23
N PHE A 277 1.47 0.00 7.89
CA PHE A 277 2.55 -0.56 7.06
C PHE A 277 3.82 0.30 7.12
N ILE A 278 3.70 1.63 7.06
CA ILE A 278 4.84 2.54 7.17
C ILE A 278 5.52 2.38 8.55
N ASP A 279 4.74 2.37 9.63
CA ASP A 279 5.26 2.19 10.99
C ASP A 279 5.95 0.82 11.12
N PHE A 280 5.35 -0.24 10.57
CA PHE A 280 5.88 -1.60 10.62
C PHE A 280 7.20 -1.75 9.86
N ILE A 281 7.26 -1.28 8.61
CA ILE A 281 8.50 -1.36 7.82
C ILE A 281 9.61 -0.49 8.44
N THR A 282 9.23 0.63 9.02
CA THR A 282 10.14 1.53 9.72
C THR A 282 10.79 0.87 10.95
N GLN A 283 10.01 0.10 11.71
CA GLN A 283 10.53 -0.67 12.84
C GLN A 283 11.40 -1.85 12.39
N ALA A 284 11.06 -2.48 11.28
CA ALA A 284 11.84 -3.58 10.72
C ALA A 284 13.22 -3.13 10.19
N TYR A 285 13.34 -1.86 9.78
CA TYR A 285 14.57 -1.23 9.26
C TYR A 285 14.88 0.06 10.03
N PRO A 286 15.35 -0.03 11.29
CA PRO A 286 15.73 1.14 12.07
C PRO A 286 16.97 1.82 11.47
N LEU A 287 17.06 3.15 11.59
CA LEU A 287 18.26 3.89 11.23
C LEU A 287 19.43 3.45 12.10
N ALA A 288 20.65 3.48 11.56
CA ALA A 288 21.86 3.03 12.27
C ALA A 288 22.15 3.83 13.57
N GLU A 289 21.51 4.99 13.77
CA GLU A 289 21.63 5.82 14.98
C GLU A 289 20.71 5.38 16.13
N ASP A 290 19.76 4.46 15.87
CA ASP A 290 18.83 3.96 16.88
C ASP A 290 19.32 2.69 17.60
N LYS A 291 20.65 2.39 17.54
CA LYS A 291 21.26 1.24 18.22
C LYS A 291 22.31 1.67 19.25
#